data_06183d08894257e5bebd741f9dfe177d
#
_entry.id   06183d08894257e5bebd741f9dfe177d
#
_cell.length_a   1.000
_cell.length_b   1.000
_cell.length_c   1.000
_cell.angle_alpha   90.00
_cell.angle_beta   90.00
_cell.angle_gamma   90.00
#
_symmetry.space_group_name_H-M   'P 1'
#
loop_
_entity.id
_entity.type
_entity.pdbx_description
1 polymer ?
#
loop_
_entity_poly.entity_id
_entity_poly.type
_entity_poly.pdbx_seq_one_letter_code
_entity_poly.pdbx_strand_id
1 'polypeptide(L)'
;IVFLMAIIISIGSLTYINIAKDAEPDIDIPFIYITVPHQGISPEDSERLIVRPLENQLKTIEGIEEMNGSASNGFGSVLLEFDINFDKDKALGDVREKVDMVKSKLPQDAEEPIVLEFNMAELPTIVVSLSGDVPDRTLFYHAKRLQTKLESIPGVLEAVVTGDREDLMEILVSPSKLENLSLIHI
;
A
#
# COMPACT_ATOMS: atom_id res chain seq x y z
N ILE A 1 -38.27 -41.59 -16.91
CA ILE A 1 -37.49 -41.34 -15.68
C ILE A 1 -36.01 -41.29 -16.03
N VAL A 2 -35.41 -42.31 -16.68
CA VAL A 2 -33.97 -42.35 -17.01
C VAL A 2 -33.55 -41.18 -17.89
N PHE A 3 -34.33 -40.80 -18.89
CA PHE A 3 -34.05 -39.64 -19.76
C PHE A 3 -34.07 -38.33 -18.99
N LEU A 4 -34.98 -38.15 -18.06
CA LEU A 4 -35.04 -36.96 -17.19
C LEU A 4 -33.82 -36.86 -16.28
N MET A 5 -33.40 -37.99 -15.70
CA MET A 5 -32.17 -38.03 -14.87
C MET A 5 -30.91 -37.68 -15.69
N ALA A 6 -30.80 -38.17 -16.92
CA ALA A 6 -29.70 -37.84 -17.80
C ALA A 6 -29.64 -36.34 -18.13
N ILE A 7 -30.77 -35.69 -18.35
CA ILE A 7 -30.85 -34.26 -18.58
C ILE A 7 -30.39 -33.46 -17.34
N ILE A 8 -30.87 -33.85 -16.15
CA ILE A 8 -30.47 -33.16 -14.89
C ILE A 8 -28.95 -33.29 -14.64
N ILE A 9 -28.41 -34.50 -14.85
CA ILE A 9 -26.95 -34.71 -14.69
C ILE A 9 -26.16 -33.90 -15.71
N SER A 10 -26.61 -33.84 -16.96
CA SER A 10 -25.92 -33.06 -18.00
C SER A 10 -25.94 -31.56 -17.70
N ILE A 11 -27.08 -31.00 -17.31
CA ILE A 11 -27.23 -29.60 -16.95
C ILE A 11 -26.39 -29.30 -15.72
N GLY A 12 -26.46 -30.14 -14.67
CA GLY A 12 -25.68 -29.97 -13.46
C GLY A 12 -24.16 -30.00 -13.71
N SER A 13 -23.68 -30.90 -14.57
CA SER A 13 -22.28 -30.98 -14.96
C SER A 13 -21.81 -29.74 -15.73
N LEU A 14 -22.63 -29.25 -16.68
CA LEU A 14 -22.34 -28.02 -17.42
C LEU A 14 -22.29 -26.81 -16.49
N THR A 15 -23.24 -26.71 -15.57
CA THR A 15 -23.24 -25.61 -14.58
C THR A 15 -22.02 -25.68 -13.67
N TYR A 16 -21.63 -26.87 -13.19
CA TYR A 16 -20.48 -27.05 -12.33
C TYR A 16 -19.13 -26.67 -13.00
N ILE A 17 -19.02 -26.91 -14.30
CA ILE A 17 -17.81 -26.57 -15.07
C ILE A 17 -17.73 -25.05 -15.30
N ASN A 18 -18.88 -24.39 -15.52
CA ASN A 18 -18.94 -22.97 -15.86
C ASN A 18 -19.08 -22.04 -14.65
N ILE A 19 -19.32 -22.58 -13.45
CA ILE A 19 -19.38 -21.75 -12.25
C ILE A 19 -17.99 -21.17 -11.96
N ALA A 20 -17.91 -19.86 -11.72
CA ALA A 20 -16.68 -19.24 -11.25
C ALA A 20 -16.26 -19.87 -9.93
N LYS A 21 -15.00 -20.25 -9.81
CA LYS A 21 -14.41 -20.90 -8.63
C LYS A 21 -13.40 -19.97 -7.97
N ASP A 22 -13.83 -18.75 -7.72
CA ASP A 22 -12.99 -17.79 -7.02
C ASP A 22 -12.92 -18.18 -5.53
N ALA A 23 -11.72 -18.18 -4.97
CA ALA A 23 -11.49 -18.54 -3.57
C ALA A 23 -12.05 -17.46 -2.62
N GLU A 24 -12.09 -16.22 -3.07
CA GLU A 24 -12.62 -15.08 -2.34
C GLU A 24 -13.58 -14.29 -3.25
N PRO A 25 -14.72 -13.80 -2.71
CA PRO A 25 -15.58 -12.92 -3.47
C PRO A 25 -14.82 -11.64 -3.80
N ASP A 26 -14.96 -11.19 -5.04
CA ASP A 26 -14.42 -9.89 -5.48
C ASP A 26 -15.25 -8.77 -4.84
N ILE A 27 -14.98 -8.51 -3.56
CA ILE A 27 -15.63 -7.45 -2.79
C ILE A 27 -14.70 -6.24 -2.82
N ASP A 28 -15.05 -5.30 -3.63
CA ASP A 28 -14.31 -4.07 -3.88
C ASP A 28 -14.74 -3.02 -2.85
N ILE A 29 -14.36 -3.22 -1.59
CA ILE A 29 -14.56 -2.20 -0.55
C ILE A 29 -13.50 -1.13 -0.74
N PRO A 30 -13.90 0.13 -0.98
CA PRO A 30 -12.93 1.21 -1.14
C PRO A 30 -12.34 1.60 0.22
N PHE A 31 -11.10 1.21 0.44
CA PHE A 31 -10.30 1.67 1.57
C PHE A 31 -9.34 2.77 1.13
N ILE A 32 -9.33 3.87 1.87
CA ILE A 32 -8.38 4.96 1.64
C ILE A 32 -7.56 5.17 2.91
N TYR A 33 -6.25 5.04 2.78
CA TYR A 33 -5.30 5.23 3.86
C TYR A 33 -4.56 6.56 3.68
N ILE A 34 -4.66 7.41 4.70
CA ILE A 34 -3.97 8.69 4.75
C ILE A 34 -2.88 8.61 5.80
N THR A 35 -1.66 8.95 5.47
CA THR A 35 -0.56 9.03 6.43
C THR A 35 0.17 10.35 6.32
N VAL A 36 0.57 10.90 7.46
CA VAL A 36 1.36 12.13 7.57
C VAL A 36 2.60 11.82 8.37
N PRO A 37 3.77 11.68 7.72
CA PRO A 37 5.03 11.53 8.42
C PRO A 37 5.40 12.82 9.16
N HIS A 38 5.98 12.66 10.35
CA HIS A 38 6.51 13.78 11.11
C HIS A 38 7.62 13.26 12.03
N GLN A 39 8.86 13.41 11.63
CA GLN A 39 9.99 12.89 12.38
C GLN A 39 10.04 13.45 13.81
N GLY A 40 10.17 12.55 14.80
CA GLY A 40 10.34 12.93 16.20
C GLY A 40 9.07 13.29 16.96
N ILE A 41 7.89 13.24 16.33
CA ILE A 41 6.62 13.47 17.04
C ILE A 41 6.30 12.31 17.97
N SER A 42 5.80 12.61 19.19
CA SER A 42 5.26 11.60 20.11
C SER A 42 3.88 11.10 19.65
N PRO A 43 3.43 9.91 20.06
CA PRO A 43 2.08 9.42 19.70
C PRO A 43 0.97 10.37 20.19
N GLU A 44 1.11 10.95 21.39
CA GLU A 44 0.11 11.88 21.96
C GLU A 44 0.03 13.16 21.13
N ASP A 45 1.18 13.69 20.71
CA ASP A 45 1.20 14.88 19.85
C ASP A 45 0.74 14.56 18.44
N SER A 46 1.09 13.39 17.91
CA SER A 46 0.61 12.90 16.61
C SER A 46 -0.91 12.79 16.58
N GLU A 47 -1.52 12.24 17.64
CA GLU A 47 -2.98 12.19 17.77
C GLU A 47 -3.57 13.61 17.76
N ARG A 48 -3.04 14.50 18.58
CA ARG A 48 -3.59 15.84 18.78
C ARG A 48 -3.40 16.74 17.55
N LEU A 49 -2.21 16.70 16.93
CA LEU A 49 -1.79 17.68 15.91
C LEU A 49 -1.98 17.18 14.48
N ILE A 50 -2.10 15.87 14.29
CA ILE A 50 -2.22 15.25 12.95
C ILE A 50 -3.56 14.53 12.82
N VAL A 51 -3.80 13.50 13.65
CA VAL A 51 -4.96 12.62 13.49
C VAL A 51 -6.27 13.36 13.69
N ARG A 52 -6.42 14.09 14.80
CA ARG A 52 -7.66 14.82 15.10
C ARG A 52 -8.03 15.89 14.08
N PRO A 53 -7.10 16.74 13.57
CA PRO A 53 -7.39 17.66 12.49
C PRO A 53 -7.84 16.97 11.21
N LEU A 54 -7.22 15.84 10.85
CA LEU A 54 -7.61 15.03 9.70
C LEU A 54 -9.03 14.46 9.89
N GLU A 55 -9.28 13.76 10.97
CA GLU A 55 -10.60 13.18 11.27
C GLU A 55 -11.71 14.22 11.23
N ASN A 56 -11.48 15.38 11.85
CA ASN A 56 -12.49 16.45 11.90
C ASN A 56 -12.88 16.95 10.50
N GLN A 57 -11.95 16.95 9.56
CA GLN A 57 -12.23 17.40 8.20
C GLN A 57 -12.81 16.27 7.34
N LEU A 58 -12.29 15.06 7.51
CA LEU A 58 -12.72 13.88 6.77
C LEU A 58 -14.14 13.43 7.13
N LYS A 59 -14.59 13.63 8.37
CA LYS A 59 -15.99 13.37 8.81
C LYS A 59 -17.06 14.07 7.97
N THR A 60 -16.69 15.07 7.19
CA THR A 60 -17.63 15.80 6.32
C THR A 60 -17.84 15.13 4.96
N ILE A 61 -17.13 14.06 4.66
CA ILE A 61 -17.25 13.31 3.41
C ILE A 61 -18.42 12.32 3.55
N GLU A 62 -19.25 12.26 2.53
CA GLU A 62 -20.36 11.32 2.45
C GLU A 62 -19.86 9.91 2.08
N GLY A 63 -20.55 8.89 2.54
CA GLY A 63 -20.28 7.49 2.19
C GLY A 63 -19.19 6.81 3.03
N ILE A 64 -18.65 7.47 4.04
CA ILE A 64 -17.74 6.83 5.00
C ILE A 64 -18.55 5.96 5.94
N GLU A 65 -18.27 4.66 5.99
CA GLU A 65 -18.85 3.72 6.96
C GLU A 65 -18.03 3.67 8.25
N GLU A 66 -16.70 3.59 8.12
CA GLU A 66 -15.82 3.53 9.27
C GLU A 66 -14.60 4.43 9.08
N MET A 67 -14.14 5.04 10.18
CA MET A 67 -12.96 5.88 10.22
C MET A 67 -12.11 5.50 11.44
N ASN A 68 -10.90 5.05 11.17
CA ASN A 68 -9.95 4.63 12.19
C ASN A 68 -8.69 5.49 12.15
N GLY A 69 -8.51 6.33 13.18
CA GLY A 69 -7.29 7.10 13.38
C GLY A 69 -6.25 6.32 14.17
N SER A 70 -5.01 6.40 13.76
CA SER A 70 -3.86 5.80 14.46
C SER A 70 -2.73 6.80 14.60
N ALA A 71 -2.18 6.90 15.80
CA ALA A 71 -1.06 7.76 16.12
C ALA A 71 0.13 6.93 16.60
N SER A 72 1.28 7.15 15.99
CA SER A 72 2.52 6.43 16.27
C SER A 72 3.70 7.38 16.41
N ASN A 73 4.83 6.86 16.89
CA ASN A 73 6.08 7.61 16.85
C ASN A 73 6.46 7.91 15.40
N GLY A 74 6.58 9.18 15.05
CA GLY A 74 7.04 9.61 13.74
C GLY A 74 5.97 9.74 12.67
N PHE A 75 4.70 9.38 12.91
CA PHE A 75 3.61 9.61 11.96
C PHE A 75 2.21 9.54 12.59
N GLY A 76 1.26 10.16 11.93
CA GLY A 76 -0.17 9.96 12.18
C GLY A 76 -0.87 9.44 10.93
N SER A 77 -1.87 8.60 11.09
CA SER A 77 -2.61 8.04 9.97
C SER A 77 -4.10 7.93 10.24
N VAL A 78 -4.88 7.92 9.17
CA VAL A 78 -6.33 7.69 9.19
C VAL A 78 -6.67 6.71 8.09
N LEU A 79 -7.38 5.64 8.45
CA LEU A 79 -7.97 4.69 7.53
C LEU A 79 -9.46 5.00 7.39
N LEU A 80 -9.91 5.14 6.16
CA LEU A 80 -11.30 5.33 5.80
C LEU A 80 -11.82 4.10 5.09
N GLU A 81 -12.97 3.63 5.51
CA GLU A 81 -13.75 2.60 4.84
C GLU A 81 -15.02 3.24 4.29
N PHE A 82 -15.28 3.06 3.01
CA PHE A 82 -16.46 3.59 2.34
C PHE A 82 -17.49 2.48 2.06
N ASP A 83 -18.75 2.88 1.90
CA ASP A 83 -19.81 1.97 1.45
C ASP A 83 -19.40 1.30 0.13
N ILE A 84 -19.68 -0.01 0.02
CA ILE A 84 -19.33 -0.82 -1.16
C ILE A 84 -19.95 -0.30 -2.47
N ASN A 85 -21.04 0.45 -2.38
CA ASN A 85 -21.70 1.04 -3.54
C ASN A 85 -21.21 2.48 -3.83
N PHE A 86 -20.29 3.00 -3.02
CA PHE A 86 -19.78 4.37 -3.22
C PHE A 86 -18.78 4.41 -4.35
N ASP A 87 -18.84 5.47 -5.16
CA ASP A 87 -17.94 5.67 -6.28
C ASP A 87 -16.51 5.92 -5.76
N LYS A 88 -15.57 5.03 -6.09
CA LYS A 88 -14.18 5.08 -5.65
C LYS A 88 -13.46 6.33 -6.10
N ASP A 89 -13.63 6.72 -7.38
CA ASP A 89 -12.96 7.90 -7.94
C ASP A 89 -13.44 9.16 -7.25
N LYS A 90 -14.75 9.23 -6.94
CA LYS A 90 -15.32 10.32 -6.17
C LYS A 90 -14.79 10.33 -4.74
N ALA A 91 -14.75 9.16 -4.06
CA ALA A 91 -14.21 9.04 -2.71
C ALA A 91 -12.77 9.55 -2.63
N LEU A 92 -11.93 9.10 -3.54
CA LEU A 92 -10.52 9.50 -3.61
C LEU A 92 -10.36 11.01 -3.88
N GLY A 93 -11.19 11.55 -4.78
CA GLY A 93 -11.21 12.98 -5.08
C GLY A 93 -11.60 13.82 -3.86
N ASP A 94 -12.69 13.45 -3.18
CA ASP A 94 -13.20 14.16 -1.99
C ASP A 94 -12.17 14.07 -0.84
N VAL A 95 -11.55 12.91 -0.63
CA VAL A 95 -10.50 12.74 0.40
C VAL A 95 -9.30 13.64 0.11
N ARG A 96 -8.79 13.66 -1.11
CA ARG A 96 -7.65 14.52 -1.50
C ARG A 96 -7.96 16.01 -1.27
N GLU A 97 -9.15 16.45 -1.66
CA GLU A 97 -9.60 17.82 -1.43
C GLU A 97 -9.61 18.16 0.07
N LYS A 98 -10.17 17.29 0.91
CA LYS A 98 -10.22 17.50 2.36
C LYS A 98 -8.85 17.46 3.01
N VAL A 99 -7.97 16.57 2.58
CA VAL A 99 -6.57 16.50 3.05
C VAL A 99 -5.82 17.78 2.69
N ASP A 100 -5.99 18.31 1.48
CA ASP A 100 -5.38 19.58 1.08
C ASP A 100 -5.84 20.76 1.95
N MET A 101 -7.12 20.80 2.33
CA MET A 101 -7.63 21.80 3.26
C MET A 101 -7.01 21.71 4.66
N VAL A 102 -6.64 20.52 5.10
CA VAL A 102 -6.03 20.29 6.42
C VAL A 102 -4.55 20.67 6.43
N LYS A 103 -3.83 20.64 5.32
CA LYS A 103 -2.39 20.94 5.26
C LYS A 103 -2.00 22.21 6.02
N SER A 104 -2.81 23.25 5.95
CA SER A 104 -2.57 24.52 6.65
C SER A 104 -2.71 24.43 8.18
N LYS A 105 -3.32 23.38 8.69
CA LYS A 105 -3.54 23.14 10.14
C LYS A 105 -2.55 22.16 10.74
N LEU A 106 -1.77 21.48 9.89
CA LEU A 106 -0.73 20.54 10.31
C LEU A 106 0.51 21.29 10.81
N PRO A 107 1.34 20.67 11.65
CA PRO A 107 2.63 21.24 12.06
C PRO A 107 3.51 21.60 10.86
N GLN A 108 4.29 22.68 10.96
CA GLN A 108 5.17 23.12 9.86
C GLN A 108 6.28 22.11 9.52
N ASP A 109 6.68 21.30 10.52
CA ASP A 109 7.70 20.27 10.37
C ASP A 109 7.13 18.92 9.93
N ALA A 110 5.79 18.82 9.72
CA ALA A 110 5.19 17.61 9.15
C ALA A 110 5.48 17.54 7.65
N GLU A 111 5.74 16.33 7.18
CA GLU A 111 5.88 16.07 5.76
C GLU A 111 4.51 16.13 5.05
N GLU A 112 4.51 16.11 3.73
CA GLU A 112 3.25 16.12 2.97
C GLU A 112 2.41 14.88 3.26
N PRO A 113 1.08 15.03 3.45
CA PRO A 113 0.17 13.92 3.57
C PRO A 113 0.20 13.03 2.32
N ILE A 114 0.31 11.73 2.53
CA ILE A 114 0.27 10.72 1.48
C ILE A 114 -1.10 10.05 1.54
N VAL A 115 -1.84 10.06 0.43
CA VAL A 115 -3.14 9.41 0.29
C VAL A 115 -2.98 8.19 -0.60
N LEU A 116 -3.20 7.01 -0.03
CA LEU A 116 -3.09 5.71 -0.69
C LEU A 116 -4.48 5.09 -0.78
N GLU A 117 -4.87 4.68 -1.96
CA GLU A 117 -6.01 3.79 -2.16
C GLU A 117 -5.55 2.36 -1.93
N PHE A 118 -6.30 1.62 -1.14
CA PHE A 118 -6.04 0.21 -0.91
C PHE A 118 -7.03 -0.61 -1.74
N ASN A 119 -6.51 -1.33 -2.70
CA ASN A 119 -7.29 -2.21 -3.54
C ASN A 119 -7.00 -3.67 -3.16
N MET A 120 -8.01 -4.39 -2.68
CA MET A 120 -7.88 -5.81 -2.34
C MET A 120 -7.49 -6.66 -3.55
N ALA A 121 -7.87 -6.24 -4.76
CA ALA A 121 -7.50 -6.93 -5.99
C ALA A 121 -5.98 -6.85 -6.32
N GLU A 122 -5.26 -5.93 -5.70
CA GLU A 122 -3.80 -5.78 -5.85
C GLU A 122 -3.01 -6.65 -4.86
N LEU A 123 -3.69 -7.40 -3.98
CA LEU A 123 -3.01 -8.33 -3.10
C LEU A 123 -2.35 -9.46 -3.91
N PRO A 124 -1.12 -9.85 -3.54
CA PRO A 124 -0.42 -10.90 -4.27
C PRO A 124 -1.15 -12.24 -4.14
N THR A 125 -1.61 -12.78 -5.26
CA THR A 125 -2.26 -14.10 -5.33
C THR A 125 -1.28 -15.23 -5.02
N ILE A 126 0.01 -15.04 -5.33
CA ILE A 126 1.07 -16.02 -5.11
C ILE A 126 2.29 -15.33 -4.51
N VAL A 127 2.76 -15.86 -3.38
CA VAL A 127 4.01 -15.41 -2.75
C VAL A 127 5.06 -16.50 -2.90
N VAL A 128 6.18 -16.18 -3.53
CA VAL A 128 7.31 -17.08 -3.74
C VAL A 128 8.48 -16.63 -2.86
N SER A 129 8.87 -17.45 -1.91
CA SER A 129 10.03 -17.19 -1.04
C SER A 129 11.30 -17.83 -1.62
N LEU A 130 12.35 -17.02 -1.78
CA LEU A 130 13.66 -17.46 -2.19
C LEU A 130 14.59 -17.47 -0.97
N SER A 131 15.23 -18.62 -0.71
CA SER A 131 16.20 -18.76 0.38
C SER A 131 17.38 -19.63 -0.07
N GLY A 132 18.57 -19.41 0.51
CA GLY A 132 19.75 -20.21 0.21
C GLY A 132 20.97 -19.70 0.98
N ASP A 133 21.98 -20.53 1.08
CA ASP A 133 23.27 -20.19 1.68
C ASP A 133 24.18 -19.49 0.65
N VAL A 134 23.70 -18.33 0.19
CA VAL A 134 24.38 -17.47 -0.80
C VAL A 134 24.23 -16.00 -0.38
N PRO A 135 25.14 -15.12 -0.81
CA PRO A 135 25.02 -13.69 -0.50
C PRO A 135 23.66 -13.11 -0.95
N ASP A 136 23.09 -12.21 -0.15
CA ASP A 136 21.79 -11.56 -0.41
C ASP A 136 21.72 -10.95 -1.82
N ARG A 137 22.80 -10.36 -2.30
CA ARG A 137 22.91 -9.81 -3.65
C ARG A 137 22.70 -10.85 -4.75
N THR A 138 23.13 -12.08 -4.52
CA THR A 138 22.93 -13.19 -5.47
C THR A 138 21.46 -13.61 -5.48
N LEU A 139 20.83 -13.70 -4.30
CA LEU A 139 19.40 -13.99 -4.17
C LEU A 139 18.58 -12.90 -4.88
N PHE A 140 18.88 -11.64 -4.63
CA PHE A 140 18.22 -10.53 -5.28
C PHE A 140 18.34 -10.58 -6.82
N TYR A 141 19.53 -10.87 -7.33
CA TYR A 141 19.73 -11.02 -8.78
C TYR A 141 18.84 -12.15 -9.37
N HIS A 142 18.75 -13.26 -8.67
CA HIS A 142 17.88 -14.38 -9.10
C HIS A 142 16.40 -14.00 -8.97
N ALA A 143 16.01 -13.27 -7.92
CA ALA A 143 14.65 -12.77 -7.75
C ALA A 143 14.24 -11.84 -8.89
N LYS A 144 15.08 -10.87 -9.26
CA LYS A 144 14.85 -9.97 -10.40
C LYS A 144 14.73 -10.72 -11.73
N ARG A 145 15.56 -11.72 -11.94
CA ARG A 145 15.47 -12.58 -13.12
C ARG A 145 14.20 -13.41 -13.16
N LEU A 146 13.74 -13.87 -11.99
CA LEU A 146 12.46 -14.58 -11.85
C LEU A 146 11.29 -13.64 -12.10
N GLN A 147 11.32 -12.43 -11.54
CA GLN A 147 10.34 -11.36 -11.78
C GLN A 147 10.11 -11.16 -13.28
N THR A 148 11.18 -10.88 -14.05
CA THR A 148 11.07 -10.67 -15.49
C THR A 148 10.47 -11.87 -16.24
N LYS A 149 10.77 -13.09 -15.79
CA LYS A 149 10.18 -14.30 -16.38
C LYS A 149 8.70 -14.45 -16.04
N LEU A 150 8.29 -14.15 -14.81
CA LEU A 150 6.89 -14.22 -14.40
C LEU A 150 6.05 -13.19 -15.13
N GLU A 151 6.52 -11.95 -15.25
CA GLU A 151 5.84 -10.88 -15.98
C GLU A 151 5.70 -11.18 -17.49
N SER A 152 6.53 -12.07 -18.03
CA SER A 152 6.39 -12.52 -19.42
C SER A 152 5.29 -13.55 -19.66
N ILE A 153 4.67 -14.07 -18.61
CA ILE A 153 3.60 -15.08 -18.69
C ILE A 153 2.25 -14.38 -18.90
N PRO A 154 1.49 -14.74 -19.96
CA PRO A 154 0.16 -14.17 -20.15
C PRO A 154 -0.76 -14.44 -18.94
N GLY A 155 -1.37 -13.39 -18.39
CA GLY A 155 -2.24 -13.47 -17.21
C GLY A 155 -1.57 -13.08 -15.89
N VAL A 156 -0.26 -12.82 -15.89
CA VAL A 156 0.43 -12.17 -14.75
C VAL A 156 0.37 -10.66 -14.95
N LEU A 157 -0.24 -9.96 -14.00
CA LEU A 157 -0.37 -8.51 -14.03
C LEU A 157 0.96 -7.85 -13.64
N GLU A 158 1.51 -8.27 -12.51
CA GLU A 158 2.73 -7.70 -11.93
C GLU A 158 3.42 -8.75 -11.05
N ALA A 159 4.74 -8.65 -10.92
CA ALA A 159 5.52 -9.40 -9.96
C ALA A 159 6.41 -8.45 -9.16
N VAL A 160 6.21 -8.38 -7.84
CA VAL A 160 6.96 -7.47 -6.96
C VAL A 160 8.03 -8.26 -6.20
N VAL A 161 9.27 -7.76 -6.22
CA VAL A 161 10.35 -8.31 -5.38
C VAL A 161 10.47 -7.46 -4.13
N THR A 162 10.36 -8.11 -2.97
CA THR A 162 10.50 -7.49 -1.65
C THR A 162 11.65 -8.11 -0.86
N GLY A 163 12.15 -7.40 0.16
CA GLY A 163 13.21 -7.90 1.04
C GLY A 163 14.62 -7.66 0.53
N ASP A 164 14.78 -6.83 -0.50
CA ASP A 164 16.09 -6.35 -0.92
C ASP A 164 16.63 -5.30 0.05
N ARG A 165 17.94 -5.19 0.05
CA ARG A 165 18.65 -4.08 0.69
C ARG A 165 19.18 -3.18 -0.42
N GLU A 166 18.82 -1.92 -0.38
CA GLU A 166 19.41 -0.94 -1.27
C GLU A 166 20.91 -0.83 -1.01
N ASP A 167 21.70 -0.93 -2.07
CA ASP A 167 23.15 -0.69 -1.98
C ASP A 167 23.38 0.79 -1.62
N LEU A 168 23.84 1.05 -0.40
CA LEU A 168 24.20 2.39 0.05
C LEU A 168 25.70 2.61 -0.15
N MET A 169 26.06 3.66 -0.87
CA MET A 169 27.44 4.12 -0.94
C MET A 169 27.65 5.21 0.12
N GLU A 170 28.30 4.86 1.22
CA GLU A 170 28.66 5.82 2.25
C GLU A 170 30.03 6.42 1.97
N ILE A 171 30.11 7.74 1.78
CA ILE A 171 31.35 8.46 1.61
C ILE A 171 31.69 9.15 2.94
N LEU A 172 32.58 8.54 3.72
CA LEU A 172 33.07 9.10 4.97
C LEU A 172 34.22 10.09 4.69
N VAL A 173 33.92 11.35 4.85
CA VAL A 173 34.90 12.42 4.70
C VAL A 173 35.41 12.83 6.08
N SER A 174 36.73 12.67 6.33
CA SER A 174 37.36 13.12 7.57
C SER A 174 37.79 14.58 7.43
N PRO A 175 37.16 15.53 8.18
CA PRO A 175 37.53 16.95 8.11
C PRO A 175 39.02 17.21 8.39
N SER A 176 39.60 16.50 9.38
CA SER A 176 41.00 16.64 9.73
C SER A 176 41.97 16.19 8.63
N LYS A 177 41.59 15.22 7.79
CA LYS A 177 42.40 14.82 6.64
C LYS A 177 42.30 15.83 5.49
N LEU A 178 41.14 16.44 5.31
CA LEU A 178 40.94 17.50 4.31
C LEU A 178 41.70 18.75 4.68
N GLU A 179 41.73 19.11 5.96
CA GLU A 179 42.49 20.25 6.47
C GLU A 179 44.00 20.07 6.22
N ASN A 180 44.56 18.88 6.52
CA ASN A 180 45.96 18.54 6.25
C ASN A 180 46.33 18.57 4.75
N LEU A 181 45.36 18.40 3.87
CA LEU A 181 45.52 18.47 2.41
C LEU A 181 45.25 19.86 1.83
N SER A 182 44.95 20.84 2.68
CA SER A 182 44.59 22.23 2.29
C SER A 182 43.38 22.29 1.33
N LEU A 183 42.49 21.31 1.42
CA LEU A 183 41.28 21.20 0.58
C LEU A 183 40.04 21.84 1.21
N ILE A 184 40.16 22.38 2.43
CA ILE A 184 39.15 23.20 3.09
C ILE A 184 39.63 24.63 3.08
N HIS A 185 39.24 25.38 2.09
CA HIS A 185 39.17 26.83 2.13
C HIS A 185 37.72 27.25 2.00
N ILE A 186 37.11 27.51 3.13
CA ILE A 186 35.87 28.27 3.22
C ILE A 186 36.21 29.56 3.99
#